data_1bc5697456bfbca5835b0a96c04cbead
#
_entry.id   1bc5697456bfbca5835b0a96c04cbead
#
_cell.length_a   1.000
_cell.length_b   1.000
_cell.length_c   1.000
_cell.angle_alpha   90.00
_cell.angle_beta   90.00
_cell.angle_gamma   90.00
#
_symmetry.space_group_name_H-M   'P 1'
#
loop_
_entity.id
_entity.type
_entity.pdbx_description
1 polymer ?
#
loop_
_entity_poly.entity_id
_entity_poly.type
_entity_poly.pdbx_seq_one_letter_code
_entity_poly.pdbx_strand_id
1 'polypeptide(L)'
;AEGKAKISFTTSAGVNVRTKELEFANSYQYASYVNMMRTNDGNEPLYSDEQLAAFRDHTNPLLYPDINWIDYCMNKAAFQSQHNVSISGGTNNMRYFVSAGLFTQDGMFKQFNLTDDFNFDYKRYNYRANLDFDISKTTLLSVNIGGRVESKRTPESGEDQNQLFRKLYWAVPFASAGIVDGKYIKTNADYVTKPGADGLESYYGKGFRNQTTNVLNLDLVLDQKLDFITKGL
;
A
#
# COMPACT_ATOMS: atom_id res chain seq x y z
N ALA A 1 12.96 -32.88 -15.79
CA ALA A 1 12.70 -34.30 -15.71
C ALA A 1 11.92 -34.71 -16.96
N GLU A 2 12.31 -35.83 -17.58
CA GLU A 2 11.54 -36.43 -18.67
C GLU A 2 10.21 -36.96 -18.12
N GLY A 3 9.13 -36.78 -18.85
CA GLY A 3 7.82 -37.28 -18.45
C GLY A 3 6.62 -36.42 -18.88
N LYS A 4 5.42 -36.88 -18.53
CA LYS A 4 4.17 -36.19 -18.80
C LYS A 4 4.17 -34.82 -18.12
N ALA A 5 3.50 -33.87 -18.74
CA ALA A 5 3.30 -32.54 -18.18
C ALA A 5 2.69 -32.62 -16.76
N LYS A 6 3.34 -31.95 -15.79
CA LYS A 6 2.85 -31.79 -14.42
C LYS A 6 2.42 -30.35 -14.24
N ILE A 7 1.17 -30.18 -13.90
CA ILE A 7 0.58 -28.86 -13.60
C ILE A 7 0.46 -28.73 -12.07
N SER A 8 0.89 -27.60 -11.55
CA SER A 8 0.72 -27.23 -10.13
C SER A 8 0.03 -25.90 -10.04
N PHE A 9 -0.96 -25.81 -9.16
CA PHE A 9 -1.65 -24.56 -8.82
C PHE A 9 -1.60 -24.35 -7.31
N THR A 10 -1.23 -23.14 -6.90
CA THR A 10 -1.20 -22.76 -5.49
C THR A 10 -1.91 -21.42 -5.33
N THR A 11 -2.77 -21.33 -4.35
CA THR A 11 -3.45 -20.10 -4.00
C THR A 11 -3.34 -19.85 -2.51
N SER A 12 -3.20 -18.58 -2.14
CA SER A 12 -3.27 -18.14 -0.75
C SER A 12 -4.02 -16.81 -0.68
N ALA A 13 -4.70 -16.60 0.43
CA ALA A 13 -5.36 -15.37 0.76
C ALA A 13 -5.03 -14.98 2.19
N GLY A 14 -4.97 -13.71 2.47
CA GLY A 14 -4.64 -13.19 3.80
C GLY A 14 -5.24 -11.83 4.02
N VAL A 15 -5.19 -11.41 5.27
CA VAL A 15 -5.64 -10.10 5.70
C VAL A 15 -4.50 -9.41 6.45
N ASN A 16 -4.13 -8.23 5.98
CA ASN A 16 -3.19 -7.36 6.68
C ASN A 16 -3.97 -6.54 7.70
N VAL A 17 -3.55 -6.59 8.95
CA VAL A 17 -4.16 -5.82 10.05
C VAL A 17 -3.12 -4.86 10.65
N ARG A 18 -3.59 -3.76 11.20
CA ARG A 18 -2.73 -2.86 11.98
C ARG A 18 -2.28 -3.59 13.24
N THR A 19 -0.97 -3.70 13.46
CA THR A 19 -0.41 -4.46 14.59
C THR A 19 -0.36 -3.67 15.90
N LYS A 20 -0.38 -2.34 15.81
CA LYS A 20 -0.39 -1.44 16.97
C LYS A 20 -1.24 -0.22 16.64
N GLU A 21 -2.18 0.07 17.50
CA GLU A 21 -2.96 1.31 17.48
C GLU A 21 -2.41 2.22 18.59
N LEU A 22 -2.21 3.50 18.26
CA LEU A 22 -1.86 4.51 19.24
C LEU A 22 -3.16 5.11 19.78
N GLU A 23 -3.20 5.32 21.07
CA GLU A 23 -4.25 6.09 21.71
C GLU A 23 -3.96 7.57 21.54
N PHE A 24 -4.90 8.31 21.01
CA PHE A 24 -4.81 9.76 20.82
C PHE A 24 -5.71 10.47 21.82
N ALA A 25 -5.28 11.65 22.23
CA ALA A 25 -6.13 12.54 23.01
C ALA A 25 -7.35 12.94 22.17
N ASN A 26 -8.53 12.92 22.77
CA ASN A 26 -9.73 13.52 22.17
C ASN A 26 -9.66 15.04 22.21
N SER A 27 -10.62 15.72 21.59
CA SER A 27 -10.63 17.19 21.47
C SER A 27 -10.63 17.90 22.80
N TYR A 28 -11.40 17.41 23.77
CA TYR A 28 -11.42 17.96 25.12
C TYR A 28 -10.08 17.80 25.84
N GLN A 29 -9.50 16.60 25.80
CA GLN A 29 -8.21 16.32 26.42
C GLN A 29 -7.09 17.15 25.79
N TYR A 30 -7.07 17.25 24.46
CA TYR A 30 -6.07 18.03 23.75
C TYR A 30 -6.18 19.53 24.10
N ALA A 31 -7.38 20.12 24.03
CA ALA A 31 -7.61 21.53 24.32
C ALA A 31 -7.31 21.86 25.79
N SER A 32 -7.72 21.00 26.72
CA SER A 32 -7.42 21.13 28.15
C SER A 32 -5.92 21.09 28.43
N TYR A 33 -5.19 20.18 27.77
CA TYR A 33 -3.73 20.08 27.93
C TYR A 33 -3.02 21.31 27.36
N VAL A 34 -3.45 21.84 26.23
CA VAL A 34 -2.91 23.08 25.66
C VAL A 34 -3.11 24.26 26.60
N ASN A 35 -4.32 24.40 27.18
CA ASN A 35 -4.60 25.45 28.15
C ASN A 35 -3.68 25.33 29.39
N MET A 36 -3.52 24.11 29.90
CA MET A 36 -2.62 23.85 31.06
C MET A 36 -1.18 24.26 30.73
N MET A 37 -0.66 23.89 29.56
CA MET A 37 0.69 24.28 29.15
C MET A 37 0.84 25.79 29.08
N ARG A 38 -0.10 26.48 28.44
CA ARG A 38 -0.06 27.94 28.31
C ARG A 38 -0.10 28.65 29.67
N THR A 39 -0.97 28.19 30.56
CA THR A 39 -1.08 28.74 31.91
C THR A 39 0.22 28.52 32.71
N ASN A 40 0.85 27.36 32.60
CA ASN A 40 2.15 27.08 33.23
C ASN A 40 3.27 28.01 32.71
N ASP A 41 3.18 28.42 31.45
CA ASP A 41 4.10 29.37 30.80
C ASP A 41 3.73 30.86 31.11
N GLY A 42 2.72 31.10 31.94
CA GLY A 42 2.27 32.45 32.31
C GLY A 42 1.43 33.14 31.22
N ASN A 43 0.91 32.38 30.27
CA ASN A 43 0.05 32.89 29.21
C ASN A 43 -1.44 32.61 29.49
N GLU A 44 -2.33 33.39 28.91
CA GLU A 44 -3.77 33.15 28.95
C GLU A 44 -4.16 31.83 28.26
N PRO A 45 -5.18 31.11 28.74
CA PRO A 45 -5.76 29.97 28.06
C PRO A 45 -6.11 30.28 26.59
N LEU A 46 -5.87 29.30 25.72
CA LEU A 46 -6.21 29.44 24.30
C LEU A 46 -7.69 29.13 24.03
N TYR A 47 -8.23 28.15 24.76
CA TYR A 47 -9.62 27.67 24.61
C TYR A 47 -10.45 28.16 25.80
N SER A 48 -11.61 28.75 25.52
CA SER A 48 -12.56 29.18 26.55
C SER A 48 -13.24 27.99 27.24
N ASP A 49 -13.81 28.21 28.43
CA ASP A 49 -14.58 27.19 29.14
C ASP A 49 -15.78 26.70 28.34
N GLU A 50 -16.41 27.57 27.54
CA GLU A 50 -17.51 27.22 26.63
C GLU A 50 -17.03 26.28 25.53
N GLN A 51 -15.85 26.54 24.94
CA GLN A 51 -15.24 25.65 23.92
C GLN A 51 -14.86 24.30 24.52
N LEU A 52 -14.27 24.29 25.73
CA LEU A 52 -13.95 23.04 26.44
C LEU A 52 -15.22 22.23 26.74
N ALA A 53 -16.29 22.90 27.19
CA ALA A 53 -17.58 22.26 27.43
C ALA A 53 -18.16 21.68 26.12
N ALA A 54 -18.06 22.43 25.03
CA ALA A 54 -18.56 21.99 23.72
C ALA A 54 -17.80 20.73 23.21
N PHE A 55 -16.48 20.67 23.39
CA PHE A 55 -15.69 19.46 23.07
C PHE A 55 -16.06 18.28 23.98
N ARG A 56 -16.18 18.51 25.29
CA ARG A 56 -16.53 17.46 26.25
C ARG A 56 -17.90 16.87 25.99
N ASP A 57 -18.88 17.71 25.72
CA ASP A 57 -20.29 17.35 25.58
C ASP A 57 -20.69 17.05 24.14
N HIS A 58 -19.71 17.08 23.21
CA HIS A 58 -19.87 16.84 21.75
C HIS A 58 -20.99 17.69 21.12
N THR A 59 -21.15 18.92 21.58
CA THR A 59 -22.15 19.84 21.04
C THR A 59 -21.65 20.43 19.72
N ASN A 60 -22.51 20.49 18.70
CA ASN A 60 -22.20 21.01 17.37
C ASN A 60 -20.91 20.42 16.75
N PRO A 61 -20.92 19.15 16.32
CA PRO A 61 -19.73 18.46 15.82
C PRO A 61 -19.14 19.03 14.52
N LEU A 62 -19.86 19.93 13.84
CA LEU A 62 -19.30 20.68 12.71
C LEU A 62 -18.35 21.79 13.15
N LEU A 63 -18.67 22.46 14.24
CA LEU A 63 -17.86 23.55 14.80
C LEU A 63 -16.82 23.01 15.80
N TYR A 64 -17.20 22.02 16.61
CA TYR A 64 -16.37 21.39 17.64
C TYR A 64 -16.20 19.90 17.35
N PRO A 65 -15.49 19.52 16.27
CA PRO A 65 -15.31 18.12 15.90
C PRO A 65 -14.38 17.41 16.90
N ASP A 66 -14.53 16.07 16.96
CA ASP A 66 -13.68 15.19 17.75
C ASP A 66 -13.38 13.92 16.94
N ILE A 67 -12.29 13.92 16.20
CA ILE A 67 -11.97 12.90 15.22
C ILE A 67 -10.62 12.24 15.52
N ASN A 68 -10.63 10.92 15.65
CA ASN A 68 -9.42 10.11 15.54
C ASN A 68 -9.10 9.92 14.05
N TRP A 69 -8.14 10.67 13.53
CA TRP A 69 -7.83 10.71 12.10
C TRP A 69 -7.32 9.38 11.54
N ILE A 70 -6.65 8.56 12.35
CA ILE A 70 -6.21 7.24 11.93
C ILE A 70 -7.43 6.33 11.69
N ASP A 71 -8.36 6.26 12.63
CA ASP A 71 -9.56 5.45 12.49
C ASP A 71 -10.53 6.02 11.47
N TYR A 72 -10.53 7.34 11.31
CA TYR A 72 -11.35 8.00 10.33
C TYR A 72 -10.88 7.69 8.89
N CYS A 73 -9.59 7.78 8.62
CA CYS A 73 -9.01 7.67 7.29
C CYS A 73 -8.62 6.25 6.89
N MET A 74 -8.44 5.33 7.85
CA MET A 74 -7.89 4.00 7.57
C MET A 74 -8.85 2.87 7.94
N ASN A 75 -8.86 1.83 7.12
CA ASN A 75 -9.48 0.55 7.44
C ASN A 75 -8.64 -0.18 8.49
N LYS A 76 -9.29 -1.00 9.31
CA LYS A 76 -8.60 -1.86 10.29
C LYS A 76 -7.86 -3.01 9.62
N ALA A 77 -8.33 -3.39 8.44
CA ALA A 77 -7.80 -4.53 7.70
C ALA A 77 -7.85 -4.28 6.18
N ALA A 78 -6.91 -4.88 5.46
CA ALA A 78 -6.83 -4.89 4.01
C ALA A 78 -6.57 -6.30 3.50
N PHE A 79 -7.17 -6.67 2.38
CA PHE A 79 -7.07 -8.01 1.80
C PHE A 79 -5.81 -8.13 0.93
N GLN A 80 -5.24 -9.34 0.89
CA GLN A 80 -4.22 -9.72 -0.07
C GLN A 80 -4.44 -11.13 -0.58
N SER A 81 -4.02 -11.39 -1.81
CA SER A 81 -4.05 -12.73 -2.39
C SER A 81 -2.84 -13.01 -3.25
N GLN A 82 -2.50 -14.30 -3.35
CA GLN A 82 -1.46 -14.79 -4.24
C GLN A 82 -1.92 -16.06 -4.93
N HIS A 83 -1.74 -16.09 -6.23
CA HIS A 83 -2.08 -17.23 -7.08
C HIS A 83 -0.88 -17.55 -7.95
N ASN A 84 -0.48 -18.82 -7.98
CA ASN A 84 0.61 -19.28 -8.81
C ASN A 84 0.18 -20.52 -9.58
N VAL A 85 0.58 -20.59 -10.84
CA VAL A 85 0.45 -21.76 -11.69
C VAL A 85 1.81 -22.11 -12.27
N SER A 86 2.14 -23.39 -12.32
CA SER A 86 3.33 -23.84 -13.01
C SER A 86 3.07 -25.12 -13.78
N ILE A 87 3.78 -25.25 -14.89
CA ILE A 87 3.74 -26.42 -15.77
C ILE A 87 5.18 -26.85 -16.01
N SER A 88 5.48 -28.12 -15.76
CA SER A 88 6.77 -28.69 -16.07
C SER A 88 6.63 -30.03 -16.77
N GLY A 89 7.58 -30.36 -17.64
CA GLY A 89 7.58 -31.61 -18.35
C GLY A 89 8.79 -31.71 -19.25
N GLY A 90 8.85 -32.77 -20.04
CA GLY A 90 9.93 -32.95 -20.99
C GLY A 90 9.75 -34.16 -21.86
N THR A 91 10.47 -34.16 -22.95
CA THR A 91 10.70 -35.26 -23.88
C THR A 91 12.16 -35.64 -23.80
N ASN A 92 12.60 -36.61 -24.63
CA ASN A 92 14.01 -37.02 -24.71
C ASN A 92 14.95 -35.85 -25.08
N ASN A 93 14.43 -34.83 -25.81
CA ASN A 93 15.28 -33.77 -26.36
C ASN A 93 14.90 -32.36 -25.83
N MET A 94 13.89 -32.26 -24.96
CA MET A 94 13.47 -30.98 -24.42
C MET A 94 12.96 -31.14 -23.00
N ARG A 95 13.35 -30.20 -22.14
CA ARG A 95 12.82 -30.05 -20.78
C ARG A 95 12.29 -28.65 -20.64
N TYR A 96 11.16 -28.50 -19.97
CA TYR A 96 10.59 -27.17 -19.74
C TYR A 96 10.00 -27.03 -18.36
N PHE A 97 10.06 -25.79 -17.87
CA PHE A 97 9.35 -25.30 -16.71
C PHE A 97 8.81 -23.91 -17.04
N VAL A 98 7.50 -23.73 -16.94
CA VAL A 98 6.84 -22.42 -17.12
C VAL A 98 6.00 -22.13 -15.89
N SER A 99 6.07 -20.93 -15.39
CA SER A 99 5.23 -20.48 -14.28
C SER A 99 4.73 -19.06 -14.46
N ALA A 100 3.54 -18.81 -13.95
CA ALA A 100 2.96 -17.48 -13.82
C ALA A 100 2.38 -17.31 -12.42
N GLY A 101 2.51 -16.10 -11.88
CA GLY A 101 2.00 -15.74 -10.56
C GLY A 101 1.35 -14.38 -10.58
N LEU A 102 0.28 -14.25 -9.81
CA LEU A 102 -0.40 -12.99 -9.52
C LEU A 102 -0.40 -12.75 -8.00
N PHE A 103 0.06 -11.60 -7.58
CA PHE A 103 -0.09 -11.12 -6.21
C PHE A 103 -0.89 -9.82 -6.24
N THR A 104 -1.88 -9.71 -5.35
CA THR A 104 -2.67 -8.49 -5.14
C THR A 104 -2.67 -8.11 -3.67
N GLN A 105 -2.63 -6.82 -3.40
CA GLN A 105 -2.70 -6.30 -2.05
C GLN A 105 -3.47 -4.98 -2.06
N ASP A 106 -4.55 -4.92 -1.32
CA ASP A 106 -5.36 -3.71 -1.15
C ASP A 106 -4.68 -2.74 -0.18
N GLY A 107 -4.96 -1.47 -0.35
CA GLY A 107 -4.53 -0.42 0.59
C GLY A 107 -5.44 -0.30 1.80
N MET A 108 -4.94 0.36 2.81
CA MET A 108 -5.66 0.54 4.08
C MET A 108 -6.41 1.86 4.17
N PHE A 109 -6.28 2.79 3.22
CA PHE A 109 -7.03 4.04 3.24
C PHE A 109 -8.48 3.85 2.82
N LYS A 110 -9.40 4.56 3.47
CA LYS A 110 -10.81 4.59 3.08
C LYS A 110 -11.02 5.51 1.89
N GLN A 111 -11.89 5.12 0.97
CA GLN A 111 -12.17 5.85 -0.27
C GLN A 111 -13.26 6.92 -0.14
N PHE A 112 -14.07 6.87 0.90
CA PHE A 112 -15.15 7.82 1.19
C PHE A 112 -16.17 8.00 0.06
N ASN A 113 -16.47 6.94 -0.68
CA ASN A 113 -17.41 6.94 -1.81
C ASN A 113 -17.06 7.93 -2.95
N LEU A 114 -15.81 8.32 -3.08
CA LEU A 114 -15.35 9.08 -4.24
C LEU A 114 -15.37 8.19 -5.49
N THR A 115 -15.65 8.82 -6.63
CA THR A 115 -15.66 8.16 -7.95
C THR A 115 -14.28 7.64 -8.35
N ASP A 116 -13.22 8.33 -7.93
CA ASP A 116 -11.85 7.95 -8.22
C ASP A 116 -11.27 7.11 -7.09
N ASP A 117 -10.80 5.92 -7.45
CA ASP A 117 -10.07 5.05 -6.54
C ASP A 117 -8.68 5.63 -6.28
N PHE A 118 -8.52 6.27 -5.13
CA PHE A 118 -7.24 6.85 -4.69
C PHE A 118 -6.51 6.00 -3.65
N ASN A 119 -7.00 4.81 -3.33
CA ASN A 119 -6.37 3.95 -2.34
C ASN A 119 -5.01 3.43 -2.81
N PHE A 120 -4.17 3.07 -1.85
CA PHE A 120 -2.97 2.31 -2.15
C PHE A 120 -3.38 0.91 -2.59
N ASP A 121 -3.01 0.51 -3.78
CA ASP A 121 -3.15 -0.86 -4.22
C ASP A 121 -1.86 -1.32 -4.89
N TYR A 122 -1.58 -2.60 -4.80
CA TYR A 122 -0.40 -3.20 -5.39
C TYR A 122 -0.77 -4.49 -6.09
N LYS A 123 -0.36 -4.60 -7.38
CA LYS A 123 -0.50 -5.80 -8.19
C LYS A 123 0.85 -6.17 -8.78
N ARG A 124 1.20 -7.44 -8.69
CA ARG A 124 2.43 -7.97 -9.27
C ARG A 124 2.16 -9.27 -10.02
N TYR A 125 2.53 -9.25 -11.28
CA TYR A 125 2.55 -10.42 -12.16
C TYR A 125 4.00 -10.88 -12.26
N ASN A 126 4.26 -12.14 -11.94
CA ASN A 126 5.55 -12.78 -12.13
C ASN A 126 5.41 -13.83 -13.23
N TYR A 127 6.43 -13.98 -14.05
CA TYR A 127 6.49 -15.04 -15.04
C TYR A 127 7.90 -15.59 -15.15
N ARG A 128 8.00 -16.89 -15.44
CA ARG A 128 9.26 -17.58 -15.66
C ARG A 128 9.06 -18.71 -16.65
N ALA A 129 10.01 -18.85 -17.57
CA ALA A 129 10.14 -19.97 -18.47
C ALA A 129 11.60 -20.43 -18.49
N ASN A 130 11.85 -21.68 -18.21
CA ASN A 130 13.15 -22.34 -18.36
C ASN A 130 12.96 -23.44 -19.38
N LEU A 131 13.73 -23.39 -20.46
CA LEU A 131 13.66 -24.33 -21.57
C LEU A 131 15.05 -24.84 -21.86
N ASP A 132 15.22 -26.16 -21.82
CA ASP A 132 16.47 -26.83 -22.19
C ASP A 132 16.21 -27.66 -23.45
N PHE A 133 17.02 -27.48 -24.46
CA PHE A 133 16.97 -28.18 -25.75
C PHE A 133 18.27 -28.94 -25.97
N ASP A 134 18.20 -30.25 -25.99
CA ASP A 134 19.32 -31.12 -26.41
C ASP A 134 19.37 -31.09 -27.97
N ILE A 135 20.07 -30.09 -28.54
CA ILE A 135 20.22 -29.88 -29.99
C ILE A 135 20.92 -31.07 -30.62
N SER A 136 21.91 -31.62 -29.93
CA SER A 136 22.64 -32.84 -30.28
C SER A 136 23.07 -33.59 -29.03
N LYS A 137 23.72 -34.75 -29.16
CA LYS A 137 24.28 -35.50 -28.04
C LYS A 137 25.38 -34.74 -27.28
N THR A 138 25.92 -33.70 -27.90
CA THR A 138 27.05 -32.89 -27.39
C THR A 138 26.70 -31.44 -27.18
N THR A 139 25.46 -30.99 -27.58
CA THR A 139 25.07 -29.57 -27.56
C THR A 139 23.76 -29.39 -26.84
N LEU A 140 23.76 -28.61 -25.76
CA LEU A 140 22.62 -28.19 -24.99
C LEU A 140 22.43 -26.68 -25.14
N LEU A 141 21.23 -26.27 -25.49
CA LEU A 141 20.80 -24.86 -25.47
C LEU A 141 19.82 -24.68 -24.32
N SER A 142 20.16 -23.82 -23.35
CA SER A 142 19.24 -23.41 -22.29
C SER A 142 18.76 -21.96 -22.52
N VAL A 143 17.46 -21.76 -22.47
CA VAL A 143 16.79 -20.47 -22.59
C VAL A 143 16.04 -20.19 -21.29
N ASN A 144 16.46 -19.17 -20.56
CA ASN A 144 15.80 -18.77 -19.33
C ASN A 144 15.20 -17.37 -19.51
N ILE A 145 13.91 -17.28 -19.39
CA ILE A 145 13.15 -16.03 -19.43
C ILE A 145 12.49 -15.86 -18.07
N GLY A 146 12.63 -14.72 -17.47
CA GLY A 146 11.96 -14.43 -16.20
C GLY A 146 11.71 -12.93 -16.06
N GLY A 147 10.65 -12.59 -15.37
CA GLY A 147 10.38 -11.19 -15.14
C GLY A 147 9.17 -10.95 -14.25
N ARG A 148 8.90 -9.66 -14.08
CA ARG A 148 7.74 -9.20 -13.34
C ARG A 148 7.20 -7.89 -13.91
N VAL A 149 5.91 -7.73 -13.79
CA VAL A 149 5.19 -6.48 -14.01
C VAL A 149 4.55 -6.09 -12.69
N GLU A 150 4.92 -4.94 -12.18
CA GLU A 150 4.39 -4.38 -10.94
C GLU A 150 3.55 -3.15 -11.28
N SER A 151 2.36 -3.06 -10.71
CA SER A 151 1.51 -1.88 -10.75
C SER A 151 1.25 -1.44 -9.31
N LYS A 152 1.64 -0.22 -9.00
CA LYS A 152 1.41 0.42 -7.71
C LYS A 152 0.54 1.65 -7.93
N ARG A 153 -0.61 1.67 -7.28
CA ARG A 153 -1.47 2.85 -7.20
C ARG A 153 -1.28 3.51 -5.84
N THR A 154 -1.22 4.83 -5.83
CA THR A 154 -1.14 5.64 -4.60
C THR A 154 -2.03 6.86 -4.74
N PRO A 155 -2.53 7.42 -3.63
CA PRO A 155 -3.14 8.74 -3.67
C PRO A 155 -2.19 9.77 -4.30
N GLU A 156 -2.73 10.66 -5.12
CA GLU A 156 -1.96 11.81 -5.62
C GLU A 156 -1.98 12.92 -4.55
N SER A 157 -0.98 12.95 -3.72
CA SER A 157 -0.86 13.92 -2.63
C SER A 157 0.24 14.94 -2.85
N GLY A 158 1.05 14.77 -3.88
CA GLY A 158 2.29 15.52 -4.05
C GLY A 158 3.38 15.18 -3.02
N GLU A 159 3.12 14.20 -2.16
CA GLU A 159 3.98 13.80 -1.05
C GLU A 159 4.19 12.28 -1.05
N ASP A 160 5.24 11.84 -0.38
CA ASP A 160 5.46 10.41 -0.20
C ASP A 160 4.49 9.79 0.84
N GLN A 161 4.41 8.47 0.86
CA GLN A 161 3.53 7.73 1.75
C GLN A 161 3.81 8.03 3.24
N ASN A 162 5.07 8.24 3.62
CA ASN A 162 5.46 8.52 5.00
C ASN A 162 4.92 9.87 5.46
N GLN A 163 4.90 10.86 4.58
CA GLN A 163 4.34 12.18 4.88
C GLN A 163 2.83 12.12 5.09
N LEU A 164 2.10 11.33 4.29
CA LEU A 164 0.67 11.10 4.52
C LEU A 164 0.40 10.53 5.91
N PHE A 165 1.13 9.46 6.29
CA PHE A 165 1.00 8.87 7.63
C PHE A 165 1.34 9.88 8.73
N ARG A 166 2.44 10.63 8.59
CA ARG A 166 2.83 11.65 9.56
C ARG A 166 1.73 12.69 9.77
N LYS A 167 1.07 13.14 8.71
CA LYS A 167 -0.03 14.10 8.81
C LYS A 167 -1.22 13.55 9.60
N LEU A 168 -1.59 12.29 9.40
CA LEU A 168 -2.62 11.64 10.19
C LEU A 168 -2.25 11.54 11.68
N TYR A 169 -0.97 11.25 11.99
CA TYR A 169 -0.50 11.19 13.37
C TYR A 169 -0.37 12.54 14.06
N TRP A 170 -0.12 13.61 13.30
CA TRP A 170 0.04 14.96 13.84
C TRP A 170 -1.25 15.78 13.81
N ALA A 171 -2.27 15.26 13.20
CA ALA A 171 -3.55 15.95 13.08
C ALA A 171 -4.18 16.14 14.46
N VAL A 172 -4.57 17.36 14.75
CA VAL A 172 -5.36 17.64 15.95
C VAL A 172 -6.78 17.11 15.76
N PRO A 173 -7.45 16.57 16.78
CA PRO A 173 -8.74 15.91 16.64
C PRO A 173 -9.85 16.80 16.12
N PHE A 174 -9.71 18.12 16.21
CA PHE A 174 -10.65 19.12 15.71
C PHE A 174 -10.12 19.93 14.52
N ALA A 175 -9.12 19.42 13.79
CA ALA A 175 -8.56 20.11 12.61
C ALA A 175 -9.59 20.33 11.51
N SER A 176 -10.57 19.46 11.39
CA SER A 176 -11.72 19.57 10.47
C SER A 176 -12.89 18.70 10.96
N ALA A 177 -14.08 18.93 10.42
CA ALA A 177 -15.24 18.07 10.65
C ALA A 177 -15.25 16.82 9.74
N GLY A 178 -14.20 16.60 8.95
CA GLY A 178 -14.10 15.49 8.02
C GLY A 178 -14.96 15.69 6.77
N ILE A 179 -15.63 14.64 6.36
CA ILE A 179 -16.49 14.63 5.17
C ILE A 179 -17.95 14.62 5.60
N VAL A 180 -18.68 15.63 5.20
CA VAL A 180 -20.11 15.78 5.46
C VAL A 180 -20.82 15.93 4.11
N ASP A 181 -21.85 15.13 3.86
CA ASP A 181 -22.59 15.10 2.60
C ASP A 181 -21.69 14.98 1.36
N GLY A 182 -20.65 14.15 1.46
CA GLY A 182 -19.69 13.91 0.38
C GLY A 182 -18.70 15.05 0.13
N LYS A 183 -18.69 16.07 0.98
CA LYS A 183 -17.78 17.22 0.88
C LYS A 183 -16.81 17.26 2.06
N TYR A 184 -15.56 17.53 1.77
CA TYR A 184 -14.58 17.80 2.82
C TYR A 184 -14.86 19.18 3.44
N ILE A 185 -15.04 19.19 4.75
CA ILE A 185 -15.34 20.41 5.52
C ILE A 185 -14.05 20.91 6.16
N LYS A 186 -13.56 22.04 5.68
CA LYS A 186 -12.41 22.70 6.26
C LYS A 186 -12.88 23.59 7.41
N THR A 187 -12.38 23.32 8.61
CA THR A 187 -12.68 24.18 9.77
C THR A 187 -11.87 25.48 9.67
N ASN A 188 -12.56 26.59 9.77
CA ASN A 188 -11.98 27.93 9.71
C ASN A 188 -12.20 28.70 11.03
N ALA A 189 -12.28 27.97 12.14
CA ALA A 189 -12.45 28.54 13.46
C ALA A 189 -11.12 29.09 14.00
N ASP A 190 -11.19 30.23 14.69
CA ASP A 190 -10.02 30.95 15.21
C ASP A 190 -9.17 30.10 16.17
N TYR A 191 -9.78 29.12 16.84
CA TYR A 191 -9.08 28.22 17.74
C TYR A 191 -8.29 27.10 17.02
N VAL A 192 -8.47 26.91 15.72
CA VAL A 192 -7.72 25.93 14.93
C VAL A 192 -6.44 26.57 14.39
N THR A 193 -5.35 26.38 15.09
CA THR A 193 -4.06 27.01 14.77
C THR A 193 -3.45 26.51 13.45
N LYS A 194 -3.87 25.35 12.95
CA LYS A 194 -3.44 24.78 11.66
C LYS A 194 -4.65 24.16 10.94
N PRO A 195 -5.50 24.96 10.29
CA PRO A 195 -6.62 24.45 9.51
C PRO A 195 -6.12 23.51 8.40
N GLY A 196 -6.80 22.39 8.21
CA GLY A 196 -6.44 21.38 7.18
C GLY A 196 -5.23 20.52 7.50
N ALA A 197 -4.70 20.56 8.73
CA ALA A 197 -3.61 19.67 9.17
C ALA A 197 -4.11 18.30 9.65
N ASP A 198 -5.13 17.76 8.98
CA ASP A 198 -5.81 16.51 9.34
C ASP A 198 -5.31 15.29 8.53
N GLY A 199 -4.41 15.51 7.59
CA GLY A 199 -3.94 14.47 6.68
C GLY A 199 -4.93 14.12 5.57
N LEU A 200 -6.24 14.25 5.79
CA LEU A 200 -7.29 14.00 4.79
C LEU A 200 -7.20 14.98 3.63
N GLU A 201 -7.00 16.26 3.90
CA GLU A 201 -6.81 17.29 2.87
C GLU A 201 -5.69 16.95 1.88
N SER A 202 -4.70 16.16 2.32
CA SER A 202 -3.54 15.83 1.50
C SER A 202 -3.87 14.89 0.35
N TYR A 203 -4.92 14.08 0.45
CA TYR A 203 -5.23 13.09 -0.57
C TYR A 203 -6.69 13.08 -1.04
N TYR A 204 -7.64 13.56 -0.23
CA TYR A 204 -9.05 13.54 -0.57
C TYR A 204 -9.34 14.40 -1.82
N GLY A 205 -9.96 13.79 -2.83
CA GLY A 205 -10.35 14.49 -4.06
C GLY A 205 -9.19 14.90 -4.98
N LYS A 206 -7.95 14.43 -4.74
CA LYS A 206 -6.78 14.76 -5.56
C LYS A 206 -6.45 13.73 -6.63
N GLY A 207 -7.24 12.64 -6.71
CA GLY A 207 -7.02 11.56 -7.65
C GLY A 207 -5.91 10.60 -7.21
N PHE A 208 -5.30 9.93 -8.17
CA PHE A 208 -4.31 8.88 -7.91
C PHE A 208 -3.14 8.93 -8.89
N ARG A 209 -2.04 8.32 -8.49
CA ARG A 209 -0.87 8.07 -9.32
C ARG A 209 -0.72 6.56 -9.54
N ASN A 210 -0.56 6.16 -10.80
CA ASN A 210 -0.18 4.79 -11.16
C ASN A 210 1.29 4.75 -11.53
N GLN A 211 2.03 3.82 -10.94
CA GLN A 211 3.39 3.52 -11.29
C GLN A 211 3.47 2.07 -11.76
N THR A 212 3.96 1.86 -12.98
CA THR A 212 4.20 0.52 -13.52
C THR A 212 5.71 0.30 -13.67
N THR A 213 6.18 -0.82 -13.13
CA THR A 213 7.57 -1.26 -13.25
C THR A 213 7.61 -2.59 -13.97
N ASN A 214 8.39 -2.67 -15.05
CA ASN A 214 8.59 -3.89 -15.81
C ASN A 214 10.05 -4.33 -15.66
N VAL A 215 10.26 -5.58 -15.33
CA VAL A 215 11.58 -6.22 -15.28
C VAL A 215 11.54 -7.45 -16.16
N LEU A 216 12.48 -7.56 -17.08
CA LEU A 216 12.69 -8.74 -17.93
C LEU A 216 14.14 -9.19 -17.81
N ASN A 217 14.33 -10.46 -17.54
CA ASN A 217 15.62 -11.15 -17.58
C ASN A 217 15.57 -12.22 -18.67
N LEU A 218 16.62 -12.28 -19.47
CA LEU A 218 16.79 -13.29 -20.52
C LEU A 218 18.22 -13.80 -20.47
N ASP A 219 18.37 -15.09 -20.27
CA ASP A 219 19.65 -15.77 -20.31
C ASP A 219 19.63 -16.85 -21.41
N LEU A 220 20.62 -16.83 -22.27
CA LEU A 220 20.88 -17.85 -23.28
C LEU A 220 22.21 -18.52 -22.98
N VAL A 221 22.19 -19.81 -22.76
CA VAL A 221 23.37 -20.60 -22.44
C VAL A 221 23.49 -21.71 -23.46
N LEU A 222 24.66 -21.81 -24.10
CA LEU A 222 25.00 -22.87 -25.01
C LEU A 222 26.17 -23.69 -24.42
N ASP A 223 25.85 -24.91 -24.04
CA ASP A 223 26.85 -25.88 -23.57
C ASP A 223 27.25 -26.83 -24.69
N GLN A 224 28.53 -26.84 -25.03
CA GLN A 224 29.10 -27.72 -26.08
C GLN A 224 30.19 -28.62 -25.48
N LYS A 225 29.98 -29.92 -25.51
CA LYS A 225 31.03 -30.89 -25.20
C LYS A 225 32.04 -30.95 -26.35
N LEU A 226 33.30 -30.81 -26.04
CA LEU A 226 34.38 -30.78 -27.02
C LEU A 226 35.16 -32.11 -27.09
N ASP A 227 34.51 -33.22 -26.71
CA ASP A 227 35.10 -34.57 -26.78
C ASP A 227 35.62 -34.94 -28.18
N PHE A 228 35.12 -34.27 -29.23
CA PHE A 228 35.59 -34.44 -30.61
C PHE A 228 36.98 -33.80 -30.86
N ILE A 229 37.42 -32.90 -29.99
CA ILE A 229 38.76 -32.32 -30.01
C ILE A 229 39.69 -33.11 -29.06
N THR A 230 39.25 -33.26 -27.81
CA THR A 230 40.02 -33.96 -26.77
C THR A 230 39.04 -34.66 -25.82
N LYS A 231 39.24 -35.94 -25.58
CA LYS A 231 38.41 -36.75 -24.67
C LYS A 231 38.37 -36.11 -23.28
N GLY A 232 37.17 -35.79 -22.79
CA GLY A 232 36.90 -35.19 -21.48
C GLY A 232 36.97 -33.67 -21.40
N LEU A 233 36.94 -32.98 -22.51
CA LEU A 233 36.86 -31.51 -22.60
C LEU A 233 35.40 -31.01 -22.72
#